data_c4a204209aafce274900cd1318d82c4f
#
_entry.id   c4a204209aafce274900cd1318d82c4f
#
_cell.length_a   1.000
_cell.length_b   1.000
_cell.length_c   1.000
_cell.angle_alpha   90.00
_cell.angle_beta   90.00
_cell.angle_gamma   90.00
#
_symmetry.space_group_name_H-M   'P 1'
#
loop_
_entity.id
_entity.type
_entity.pdbx_description
1 polymer ?
#
loop_
_entity_poly.entity_id
_entity_poly.type
_entity_poly.pdbx_seq_one_letter_code
_entity_poly.pdbx_strand_id
1 'polypeptide(L)'
;MSGKLTFHIRNMMKMAVQNCILPVACQLARWRYRGEKNLYVFADAHHTEVPFSLQAMYDHVCSLGIEPACHFHDYTHEGSVKSLIHAISFMDLLARAKYVFICDTFMPVSSGAKAKGTKIVQLCHFSGPFKKIGYATNDDVPSYYRGNVFKNYDLTAVSSPMYVPLLTDAMRQAPGSVQALGVSRSDVYFNEEWVEKCKAEFYEQFPDAKNKKVLLWAPTFRGKAASPDTLDNESLAQLQDKLGDDWLVLIKHHPHDDATATDDRYRSNCKIPSEHLLPVVDLLITDYSTVVLDYLSYRKPFILYAPDLEEYESTRGFFIDYRSITKNLTKDATQLDEMVRRVYQQWQEGDTEDIDRCRELLTSACDGHATERILEYLEKGGNEK
;
A
#
# COMPACT_ATOMS: atom_id res chain seq x y z
N MET A 1 3.84 -26.67 -15.33
CA MET A 1 4.09 -27.48 -14.10
C MET A 1 5.25 -26.94 -13.26
N SER A 2 6.29 -26.39 -13.86
CA SER A 2 7.48 -25.82 -13.16
C SER A 2 7.15 -24.73 -12.11
N GLY A 3 6.32 -23.75 -12.42
CA GLY A 3 6.05 -22.63 -11.52
C GLY A 3 5.33 -22.95 -10.20
N LYS A 4 4.41 -23.94 -10.21
CA LYS A 4 3.73 -24.40 -8.99
C LYS A 4 4.68 -25.14 -8.03
N LEU A 5 5.59 -25.94 -8.59
CA LEU A 5 6.59 -26.67 -7.80
C LEU A 5 7.60 -25.70 -7.17
N THR A 6 8.07 -24.71 -7.92
CA THR A 6 8.98 -23.67 -7.43
C THR A 6 8.34 -22.85 -6.32
N PHE A 7 7.07 -22.46 -6.47
CA PHE A 7 6.30 -21.75 -5.45
C PHE A 7 6.17 -22.58 -4.16
N HIS A 8 5.89 -23.88 -4.28
CA HIS A 8 5.79 -24.78 -3.15
C HIS A 8 7.12 -24.94 -2.41
N ILE A 9 8.21 -25.17 -3.11
CA ILE A 9 9.56 -25.28 -2.53
C ILE A 9 9.94 -23.97 -1.81
N ARG A 10 9.68 -22.82 -2.43
CA ARG A 10 9.95 -21.51 -1.80
C ARG A 10 9.18 -21.32 -0.49
N ASN A 11 7.92 -21.73 -0.42
CA ASN A 11 7.15 -21.65 0.81
C ASN A 11 7.63 -22.63 1.89
N MET A 12 8.06 -23.84 1.49
CA MET A 12 8.67 -24.80 2.43
C MET A 12 9.96 -24.24 3.05
N MET A 13 10.81 -23.61 2.23
CA MET A 13 12.02 -22.93 2.72
C MET A 13 11.68 -21.77 3.66
N LYS A 14 10.71 -20.92 3.30
CA LYS A 14 10.23 -19.84 4.17
C LYS A 14 9.76 -20.38 5.52
N MET A 15 8.97 -21.45 5.55
CA MET A 15 8.51 -22.09 6.79
C MET A 15 9.67 -22.60 7.65
N ALA A 16 10.67 -23.24 7.05
CA ALA A 16 11.83 -23.73 7.77
C ALA A 16 12.65 -22.57 8.38
N VAL A 17 12.86 -21.51 7.63
CA VAL A 17 13.55 -20.30 8.12
C VAL A 17 12.76 -19.66 9.25
N GLN A 18 11.46 -19.42 9.06
CA GLN A 18 10.61 -18.77 10.05
C GLN A 18 10.47 -19.55 11.36
N ASN A 19 10.30 -20.88 11.27
CA ASN A 19 9.92 -21.68 12.42
C ASN A 19 11.12 -22.39 13.10
N CYS A 20 12.28 -22.50 12.43
CA CYS A 20 13.44 -23.21 12.97
C CYS A 20 14.67 -22.31 13.10
N ILE A 21 15.09 -21.61 12.05
CA ILE A 21 16.36 -20.87 12.04
C ILE A 21 16.26 -19.56 12.82
N LEU A 22 15.32 -18.70 12.44
CA LEU A 22 15.18 -17.37 13.04
C LEU A 22 14.77 -17.39 14.52
N PRO A 23 13.96 -18.36 15.04
CA PRO A 23 13.72 -18.45 16.47
C PRO A 23 14.98 -18.68 17.29
N VAL A 24 15.93 -19.48 16.79
CA VAL A 24 17.22 -19.72 17.46
C VAL A 24 18.06 -18.44 17.42
N ALA A 25 18.19 -17.80 16.27
CA ALA A 25 18.89 -16.52 16.14
C ALA A 25 18.29 -15.44 17.07
N CYS A 26 16.97 -15.34 17.11
CA CYS A 26 16.25 -14.42 17.99
C CYS A 26 16.57 -14.68 19.48
N GLN A 27 16.60 -15.94 19.90
CA GLN A 27 16.91 -16.30 21.28
C GLN A 27 18.36 -15.95 21.64
N LEU A 28 19.32 -16.20 20.74
CA LEU A 28 20.72 -15.82 20.93
C LEU A 28 20.89 -14.29 21.01
N ALA A 29 20.25 -13.53 20.12
CA ALA A 29 20.26 -12.08 20.16
C ALA A 29 19.67 -11.54 21.48
N ARG A 30 18.54 -12.08 21.94
CA ARG A 30 17.93 -11.71 23.24
C ARG A 30 18.81 -12.03 24.44
N TRP A 31 19.57 -13.10 24.36
CA TRP A 31 20.55 -13.44 25.43
C TRP A 31 21.72 -12.45 25.44
N ARG A 32 22.21 -12.07 24.24
CA ARG A 32 23.32 -11.12 24.07
C ARG A 32 22.97 -9.70 24.52
N TYR A 33 21.76 -9.23 24.21
CA TYR A 33 21.31 -7.85 24.45
C TYR A 33 20.26 -7.76 25.57
N ARG A 34 20.54 -8.33 26.71
CA ARG A 34 19.67 -8.27 27.89
C ARG A 34 19.56 -6.84 28.43
N GLY A 35 18.35 -6.27 28.43
CA GLY A 35 18.02 -5.00 29.09
C GLY A 35 17.97 -3.74 28.25
N GLU A 36 18.60 -3.68 27.09
CA GLU A 36 18.55 -2.50 26.22
C GLU A 36 17.35 -2.54 25.27
N LYS A 37 16.42 -1.57 25.42
CA LYS A 37 15.20 -1.48 24.58
C LYS A 37 14.85 -0.05 24.21
N ASN A 38 15.78 0.64 23.57
CA ASN A 38 15.60 2.04 23.22
C ASN A 38 15.54 2.30 21.72
N LEU A 39 15.80 1.28 20.88
CA LEU A 39 15.86 1.50 19.43
C LEU A 39 14.46 1.64 18.83
N TYR A 40 14.32 2.65 17.99
CA TYR A 40 13.25 2.75 17.01
C TYR A 40 13.80 2.16 15.72
N VAL A 41 13.21 1.06 15.25
CA VAL A 41 13.71 0.30 14.10
C VAL A 41 12.72 0.43 12.96
N PHE A 42 13.22 0.75 11.77
CA PHE A 42 12.45 0.73 10.53
C PHE A 42 12.96 -0.40 9.65
N ALA A 43 12.06 -1.24 9.16
CA ALA A 43 12.46 -2.43 8.39
C ALA A 43 11.50 -2.71 7.25
N ASP A 44 12.06 -3.13 6.11
CA ASP A 44 11.33 -3.58 4.95
C ASP A 44 12.13 -4.66 4.20
N ALA A 45 11.39 -5.52 3.42
CA ALA A 45 11.96 -6.63 2.66
C ALA A 45 12.00 -6.41 1.14
N HIS A 46 11.56 -5.25 0.67
CA HIS A 46 11.37 -4.95 -0.75
C HIS A 46 12.13 -3.71 -1.22
N HIS A 47 12.67 -2.91 -0.29
CA HIS A 47 13.35 -1.66 -0.59
C HIS A 47 14.74 -1.64 0.04
N THR A 48 15.63 -0.82 -0.51
CA THR A 48 17.01 -0.61 -0.01
C THR A 48 17.18 0.72 0.74
N GLU A 49 16.12 1.52 0.75
CA GLU A 49 16.02 2.82 1.46
C GLU A 49 14.64 2.96 2.09
N VAL A 50 14.39 4.04 2.82
CA VAL A 50 13.09 4.28 3.47
C VAL A 50 12.00 4.35 2.40
N PRO A 51 11.04 3.41 2.37
CA PRO A 51 9.96 3.46 1.39
C PRO A 51 8.96 4.56 1.74
N PHE A 52 8.26 5.08 0.73
CA PHE A 52 7.22 6.09 0.89
C PHE A 52 6.25 5.79 2.05
N SER A 53 5.88 4.53 2.22
CA SER A 53 4.93 4.11 3.26
C SER A 53 5.45 4.20 4.68
N LEU A 54 6.75 4.32 4.89
CA LEU A 54 7.39 4.53 6.19
C LEU A 54 7.88 5.96 6.38
N GLN A 55 7.98 6.76 5.30
CA GLN A 55 8.66 8.07 5.30
C GLN A 55 8.08 9.04 6.33
N ALA A 56 6.77 9.22 6.38
CA ALA A 56 6.15 10.17 7.31
C ALA A 56 6.44 9.83 8.79
N MET A 57 6.36 8.54 9.15
CA MET A 57 6.70 8.09 10.50
C MET A 57 8.21 8.23 10.77
N TYR A 58 9.06 7.93 9.78
CA TYR A 58 10.51 8.06 9.90
C TYR A 58 10.91 9.52 10.16
N ASP A 59 10.40 10.45 9.34
CA ASP A 59 10.68 11.88 9.48
C ASP A 59 10.18 12.42 10.80
N HIS A 60 9.00 12.00 11.24
CA HIS A 60 8.46 12.40 12.52
C HIS A 60 9.33 11.91 13.70
N VAL A 61 9.78 10.65 13.68
CA VAL A 61 10.69 10.12 14.70
C VAL A 61 12.02 10.88 14.71
N CYS A 62 12.58 11.21 13.55
CA CYS A 62 13.79 12.03 13.43
C CYS A 62 13.57 13.45 14.01
N SER A 63 12.40 14.06 13.78
CA SER A 63 12.07 15.40 14.30
C SER A 63 12.02 15.45 15.84
N LEU A 64 11.79 14.31 16.50
CA LEU A 64 11.86 14.17 17.96
C LEU A 64 13.31 14.04 18.48
N GLY A 65 14.32 14.13 17.61
CA GLY A 65 15.73 13.98 17.97
C GLY A 65 16.15 12.52 18.18
N ILE A 66 15.35 11.56 17.71
CA ILE A 66 15.66 10.13 17.78
C ILE A 66 16.31 9.72 16.47
N GLU A 67 17.48 9.05 16.56
CA GLU A 67 18.13 8.44 15.39
C GLU A 67 17.65 6.99 15.25
N PRO A 68 16.81 6.68 14.23
CA PRO A 68 16.28 5.33 14.07
C PRO A 68 17.32 4.40 13.44
N ALA A 69 17.26 3.12 13.83
CA ALA A 69 18.00 2.06 13.16
C ALA A 69 17.22 1.55 11.94
N CYS A 70 17.86 1.48 10.78
CA CYS A 70 17.25 1.06 9.53
C CYS A 70 17.70 -0.34 9.12
N HIS A 71 16.76 -1.14 8.59
CA HIS A 71 17.03 -2.44 8.01
C HIS A 71 16.21 -2.62 6.72
N PHE A 72 16.75 -2.10 5.63
CA PHE A 72 16.12 -2.11 4.31
C PHE A 72 16.94 -2.96 3.35
N HIS A 73 16.37 -4.09 2.91
CA HIS A 73 17.00 -5.03 1.98
C HIS A 73 15.97 -5.65 1.05
N ASP A 74 16.29 -5.72 -0.22
CA ASP A 74 15.43 -6.39 -1.20
C ASP A 74 15.63 -7.91 -1.18
N TYR A 75 14.92 -8.58 -0.31
CA TYR A 75 14.97 -10.04 -0.14
C TYR A 75 14.50 -10.81 -1.38
N THR A 76 13.84 -10.13 -2.32
CA THR A 76 13.34 -10.77 -3.55
C THR A 76 14.44 -10.92 -4.59
N HIS A 77 15.33 -9.93 -4.71
CA HIS A 77 16.35 -9.86 -5.75
C HIS A 77 17.78 -10.18 -5.25
N GLU A 78 18.02 -10.13 -3.94
CA GLU A 78 19.37 -10.37 -3.38
C GLU A 78 19.83 -11.83 -3.34
N GLY A 79 18.93 -12.78 -3.57
CA GLY A 79 19.22 -14.21 -3.47
C GLY A 79 19.09 -14.78 -2.04
N SER A 80 18.74 -16.07 -1.96
CA SER A 80 18.28 -16.71 -0.71
C SER A 80 19.30 -16.70 0.44
N VAL A 81 20.60 -16.85 0.14
CA VAL A 81 21.64 -16.88 1.19
C VAL A 81 21.84 -15.49 1.79
N LYS A 82 21.91 -14.47 0.96
CA LYS A 82 22.08 -13.08 1.41
C LYS A 82 20.87 -12.62 2.21
N SER A 83 19.67 -12.89 1.72
CA SER A 83 18.42 -12.62 2.44
C SER A 83 18.36 -13.31 3.80
N LEU A 84 18.86 -14.55 3.91
CA LEU A 84 18.93 -15.26 5.19
C LEU A 84 19.91 -14.60 6.17
N ILE A 85 21.08 -14.16 5.67
CA ILE A 85 22.07 -13.43 6.49
C ILE A 85 21.45 -12.13 7.04
N HIS A 86 20.77 -11.36 6.17
CA HIS A 86 20.08 -10.14 6.58
C HIS A 86 18.96 -10.43 7.59
N ALA A 87 18.17 -11.47 7.38
CA ALA A 87 17.14 -11.86 8.33
C ALA A 87 17.70 -12.26 9.71
N ILE A 88 18.85 -12.92 9.76
CA ILE A 88 19.56 -13.26 11.00
C ILE A 88 20.11 -12.00 11.67
N SER A 89 20.74 -11.09 10.91
CA SER A 89 21.29 -9.84 11.47
C SER A 89 20.21 -8.93 12.04
N PHE A 90 19.02 -8.93 11.45
CA PHE A 90 17.86 -8.20 11.98
C PHE A 90 17.48 -8.64 13.41
N MET A 91 17.77 -9.88 13.82
CA MET A 91 17.44 -10.35 15.17
C MET A 91 18.15 -9.55 16.27
N ASP A 92 19.34 -9.02 15.99
CA ASP A 92 20.07 -8.14 16.91
C ASP A 92 19.35 -6.78 17.12
N LEU A 93 18.80 -6.22 16.05
CA LEU A 93 17.96 -5.01 16.13
C LEU A 93 16.65 -5.30 16.87
N LEU A 94 15.98 -6.39 16.52
CA LEU A 94 14.73 -6.80 17.17
C LEU A 94 14.89 -7.00 18.69
N ALA A 95 16.02 -7.58 19.12
CA ALA A 95 16.30 -7.80 20.54
C ALA A 95 16.43 -6.50 21.35
N ARG A 96 16.84 -5.40 20.70
CA ARG A 96 17.11 -4.07 21.28
C ARG A 96 15.98 -3.08 21.03
N ALA A 97 15.01 -3.44 20.20
CA ALA A 97 13.96 -2.52 19.76
C ALA A 97 12.94 -2.22 20.87
N LYS A 98 12.61 -0.94 21.02
CA LYS A 98 11.41 -0.46 21.68
C LYS A 98 10.22 -0.57 20.69
N TYR A 99 10.39 -0.01 19.51
CA TYR A 99 9.43 -0.10 18.41
C TYR A 99 10.09 -0.63 17.15
N VAL A 100 9.35 -1.45 16.39
CA VAL A 100 9.71 -1.85 15.02
C VAL A 100 8.58 -1.46 14.11
N PHE A 101 8.84 -0.54 13.18
CA PHE A 101 7.90 -0.06 12.18
C PHE A 101 8.14 -0.81 10.86
N ILE A 102 7.08 -1.38 10.32
CA ILE A 102 7.05 -2.07 9.04
C ILE A 102 5.84 -1.61 8.23
N CYS A 103 5.90 -1.71 6.91
CA CYS A 103 4.77 -1.35 6.04
C CYS A 103 4.26 -2.52 5.20
N ASP A 104 5.00 -3.61 5.14
CA ASP A 104 4.62 -4.84 4.45
C ASP A 104 4.86 -6.07 5.33
N THR A 105 4.59 -7.26 4.79
CA THR A 105 4.85 -8.51 5.49
C THR A 105 6.36 -8.74 5.61
N PHE A 106 6.87 -8.59 6.82
CA PHE A 106 8.29 -8.76 7.12
C PHE A 106 8.51 -10.00 8.00
N MET A 107 8.85 -11.14 7.37
CA MET A 107 8.97 -12.44 8.02
C MET A 107 9.85 -12.44 9.28
N PRO A 108 10.99 -11.72 9.39
CA PRO A 108 11.81 -11.73 10.57
C PRO A 108 11.07 -11.33 11.85
N VAL A 109 10.17 -10.33 11.84
CA VAL A 109 9.41 -9.94 13.06
C VAL A 109 8.41 -11.01 13.50
N SER A 110 7.96 -11.85 12.57
CA SER A 110 7.00 -12.93 12.82
C SER A 110 7.67 -14.23 13.28
N SER A 111 9.02 -14.24 13.41
CA SER A 111 9.82 -15.41 13.71
C SER A 111 10.28 -15.40 15.17
N GLY A 112 9.93 -16.44 15.89
CA GLY A 112 10.33 -16.54 17.30
C GLY A 112 9.51 -15.69 18.26
N ALA A 113 10.04 -15.49 19.47
CA ALA A 113 9.42 -14.70 20.52
C ALA A 113 10.15 -13.37 20.67
N LYS A 114 9.47 -12.26 20.39
CA LYS A 114 10.01 -10.93 20.64
C LYS A 114 10.28 -10.67 22.14
N ALA A 115 11.12 -9.70 22.45
CA ALA A 115 11.38 -9.33 23.82
C ALA A 115 10.16 -8.67 24.47
N LYS A 116 9.98 -8.84 25.79
CA LYS A 116 8.92 -8.16 26.54
C LYS A 116 9.12 -6.64 26.43
N GLY A 117 8.06 -5.90 26.07
CA GLY A 117 8.09 -4.45 25.88
C GLY A 117 8.45 -3.99 24.46
N THR A 118 8.92 -4.86 23.57
CA THR A 118 9.07 -4.54 22.15
C THR A 118 7.68 -4.54 21.49
N LYS A 119 7.36 -3.49 20.74
CA LYS A 119 6.12 -3.36 19.97
C LYS A 119 6.42 -3.41 18.48
N ILE A 120 5.72 -4.29 17.76
CA ILE A 120 5.77 -4.38 16.29
C ILE A 120 4.56 -3.63 15.73
N VAL A 121 4.82 -2.64 14.88
CA VAL A 121 3.84 -1.71 14.35
C VAL A 121 3.77 -1.84 12.85
N GLN A 122 2.64 -2.31 12.34
CA GLN A 122 2.34 -2.37 10.91
C GLN A 122 1.66 -1.07 10.48
N LEU A 123 2.34 -0.28 9.64
CA LEU A 123 1.85 0.99 9.13
C LEU A 123 1.09 0.85 7.81
N CYS A 124 1.13 -0.33 7.19
CA CYS A 124 0.57 -0.67 5.88
C CYS A 124 1.16 0.16 4.71
N HIS A 125 1.31 -0.49 3.56
CA HIS A 125 1.69 0.18 2.31
C HIS A 125 0.46 0.62 1.49
N PHE A 126 -0.73 0.50 2.05
CA PHE A 126 -2.02 0.86 1.45
C PHE A 126 -2.94 1.48 2.50
N SER A 127 -3.87 2.30 2.06
CA SER A 127 -4.87 2.95 2.94
C SER A 127 -6.10 2.09 3.23
N GLY A 128 -6.10 0.82 2.82
CA GLY A 128 -7.15 -0.17 3.07
C GLY A 128 -7.31 -1.13 1.90
N PRO A 129 -7.57 -2.43 2.13
CA PRO A 129 -7.71 -3.39 1.05
C PRO A 129 -9.16 -3.48 0.54
N PHE A 130 -9.37 -3.42 -0.76
CA PHE A 130 -10.61 -3.90 -1.37
C PHE A 130 -10.59 -5.42 -1.52
N LYS A 131 -9.51 -5.93 -2.10
CA LYS A 131 -9.27 -7.36 -2.36
C LYS A 131 -8.86 -8.11 -1.10
N LYS A 132 -9.20 -9.39 -1.03
CA LYS A 132 -8.79 -10.28 0.06
C LYS A 132 -7.27 -10.41 0.11
N ILE A 133 -6.72 -10.37 1.33
CA ILE A 133 -5.30 -10.49 1.62
C ILE A 133 -5.06 -11.47 2.78
N GLY A 134 -3.80 -11.80 3.01
CA GLY A 134 -3.38 -12.64 4.13
C GLY A 134 -4.03 -14.02 4.11
N TYR A 135 -4.57 -14.44 5.25
CA TYR A 135 -5.23 -15.73 5.38
C TYR A 135 -6.63 -15.81 4.76
N ALA A 136 -7.16 -14.71 4.25
CA ALA A 136 -8.42 -14.70 3.52
C ALA A 136 -8.27 -15.16 2.06
N THR A 137 -7.04 -15.38 1.58
CA THR A 137 -6.76 -15.92 0.24
C THR A 137 -5.55 -16.86 0.24
N ASN A 138 -5.63 -17.94 -0.55
CA ASN A 138 -4.51 -18.87 -0.72
C ASN A 138 -3.37 -18.32 -1.57
N ASP A 139 -3.58 -17.23 -2.28
CA ASP A 139 -2.55 -16.58 -3.10
C ASP A 139 -1.47 -15.94 -2.24
N ASP A 140 -1.86 -15.37 -1.08
CA ASP A 140 -0.92 -14.75 -0.14
C ASP A 140 -0.35 -15.77 0.85
N VAL A 141 -1.24 -16.51 1.54
CA VAL A 141 -0.83 -17.52 2.52
C VAL A 141 -1.51 -18.85 2.19
N PRO A 142 -0.79 -19.80 1.56
CA PRO A 142 -1.34 -21.10 1.21
C PRO A 142 -1.86 -21.87 2.44
N SER A 143 -2.94 -22.63 2.28
CA SER A 143 -3.58 -23.39 3.37
C SER A 143 -2.65 -24.39 4.08
N TYR A 144 -1.61 -24.86 3.39
CA TYR A 144 -0.59 -25.76 3.97
C TYR A 144 0.49 -25.04 4.78
N TYR A 145 0.53 -23.68 4.75
CA TYR A 145 1.57 -22.92 5.44
C TYR A 145 1.48 -23.12 6.97
N ARG A 146 2.59 -23.50 7.58
CA ARG A 146 2.71 -23.69 9.03
C ARG A 146 3.41 -22.48 9.66
N GLY A 147 2.83 -21.95 10.71
CA GLY A 147 3.26 -20.72 11.37
C GLY A 147 2.27 -19.59 11.12
N ASN A 148 2.51 -18.43 11.72
CA ASN A 148 1.71 -17.22 11.51
C ASN A 148 2.62 -16.12 10.96
N VAL A 149 2.38 -15.71 9.71
CA VAL A 149 3.17 -14.68 9.00
C VAL A 149 2.98 -13.27 9.59
N PHE A 150 1.93 -13.07 10.38
CA PHE A 150 1.61 -11.82 11.08
C PHE A 150 1.79 -11.93 12.61
N LYS A 151 2.48 -12.98 13.07
CA LYS A 151 2.77 -13.17 14.49
C LYS A 151 3.55 -11.96 15.04
N ASN A 152 3.30 -11.64 16.30
CA ASN A 152 3.97 -10.58 17.05
C ASN A 152 3.56 -9.13 16.68
N TYR A 153 2.67 -8.89 15.74
CA TYR A 153 2.16 -7.54 15.49
C TYR A 153 1.35 -7.06 16.69
N ASP A 154 1.76 -5.94 17.29
CA ASP A 154 1.06 -5.32 18.43
C ASP A 154 0.06 -4.28 18.00
N LEU A 155 0.36 -3.63 16.88
CA LEU A 155 -0.51 -2.63 16.26
C LEU A 155 -0.46 -2.78 14.75
N THR A 156 -1.64 -2.82 14.13
CA THR A 156 -1.84 -2.57 12.70
C THR A 156 -2.73 -1.35 12.57
N ALA A 157 -2.20 -0.26 12.03
CA ALA A 157 -2.94 0.97 11.82
C ALA A 157 -3.73 0.89 10.50
N VAL A 158 -5.01 1.26 10.53
CA VAL A 158 -5.91 1.23 9.38
C VAL A 158 -6.64 2.55 9.19
N SER A 159 -7.08 2.82 7.95
CA SER A 159 -7.65 4.10 7.53
C SER A 159 -9.09 4.33 7.98
N SER A 160 -9.82 3.29 8.41
CA SER A 160 -11.23 3.40 8.80
C SER A 160 -11.61 2.25 9.75
N PRO A 161 -12.59 2.47 10.64
CA PRO A 161 -13.14 1.44 11.52
C PRO A 161 -13.65 0.19 10.80
N MET A 162 -14.12 0.30 9.55
CA MET A 162 -14.60 -0.84 8.78
C MET A 162 -13.53 -1.91 8.53
N TYR A 163 -12.25 -1.51 8.43
CA TYR A 163 -11.14 -2.44 8.19
C TYR A 163 -10.71 -3.18 9.45
N VAL A 164 -11.08 -2.72 10.64
CA VAL A 164 -10.66 -3.34 11.91
C VAL A 164 -11.04 -4.82 11.98
N PRO A 165 -12.31 -5.24 11.85
CA PRO A 165 -12.65 -6.65 11.89
C PRO A 165 -12.06 -7.43 10.71
N LEU A 166 -12.06 -6.86 9.52
CA LEU A 166 -11.57 -7.50 8.29
C LEU A 166 -10.09 -7.89 8.39
N LEU A 167 -9.25 -6.96 8.83
CA LEU A 167 -7.82 -7.23 8.96
C LEU A 167 -7.47 -8.01 10.24
N THR A 168 -8.24 -7.87 11.31
CA THR A 168 -8.09 -8.74 12.48
C THR A 168 -8.21 -10.21 12.08
N ASP A 169 -9.24 -10.56 11.31
CA ASP A 169 -9.47 -11.92 10.84
C ASP A 169 -8.45 -12.34 9.78
N ALA A 170 -8.26 -11.52 8.73
CA ALA A 170 -7.37 -11.84 7.61
C ALA A 170 -5.90 -11.99 8.02
N MET A 171 -5.46 -11.29 9.06
CA MET A 171 -4.10 -11.35 9.59
C MET A 171 -4.00 -12.22 10.86
N ARG A 172 -5.11 -12.82 11.32
CA ARG A 172 -5.18 -13.63 12.57
C ARG A 172 -4.54 -12.90 13.74
N GLN A 173 -4.89 -11.65 13.92
CA GLN A 173 -4.36 -10.82 14.97
C GLN A 173 -5.18 -10.90 16.26
N ALA A 174 -4.56 -10.52 17.38
CA ALA A 174 -5.27 -10.45 18.64
C ALA A 174 -6.36 -9.35 18.60
N PRO A 175 -7.48 -9.53 19.28
CA PRO A 175 -8.48 -8.47 19.44
C PRO A 175 -7.83 -7.20 20.01
N GLY A 176 -8.09 -6.06 19.38
CA GLY A 176 -7.56 -4.76 19.78
C GLY A 176 -6.17 -4.42 19.22
N SER A 177 -5.52 -5.32 18.48
CA SER A 177 -4.24 -4.97 17.82
C SER A 177 -4.43 -4.27 16.46
N VAL A 178 -5.60 -4.34 15.85
CA VAL A 178 -5.93 -3.53 14.65
C VAL A 178 -6.72 -2.32 15.11
N GLN A 179 -6.27 -1.11 14.76
CA GLN A 179 -6.84 0.14 15.22
C GLN A 179 -7.03 1.13 14.06
N ALA A 180 -8.18 1.80 14.03
CA ALA A 180 -8.48 2.84 13.06
C ALA A 180 -7.84 4.18 13.48
N LEU A 181 -6.52 4.25 13.39
CA LEU A 181 -5.73 5.44 13.73
C LEU A 181 -5.35 6.29 12.50
N GLY A 182 -5.79 5.87 11.33
CA GLY A 182 -5.27 6.37 10.05
C GLY A 182 -4.02 5.61 9.62
N VAL A 183 -3.53 5.94 8.43
CA VAL A 183 -2.32 5.34 7.83
C VAL A 183 -1.28 6.44 7.68
N SER A 184 -0.13 6.30 8.35
CA SER A 184 0.93 7.33 8.44
C SER A 184 1.31 7.92 7.07
N ARG A 185 1.42 7.08 6.03
CA ARG A 185 1.75 7.53 4.67
C ARG A 185 0.75 8.54 4.09
N SER A 186 -0.50 8.54 4.56
CA SER A 186 -1.51 9.46 4.03
C SER A 186 -1.36 10.89 4.54
N ASP A 187 -0.58 11.14 5.59
CA ASP A 187 -0.44 12.47 6.19
C ASP A 187 0.22 13.46 5.23
N VAL A 188 1.10 12.97 4.33
CA VAL A 188 1.77 13.82 3.34
C VAL A 188 0.79 14.50 2.38
N TYR A 189 -0.37 13.89 2.11
CA TYR A 189 -1.38 14.44 1.21
C TYR A 189 -2.06 15.70 1.77
N PHE A 190 -1.91 15.97 3.06
CA PHE A 190 -2.38 17.15 3.76
C PHE A 190 -1.26 18.18 3.99
N ASN A 191 -0.03 17.89 3.59
CA ASN A 191 1.11 18.80 3.69
C ASN A 191 1.20 19.68 2.44
N GLU A 192 0.92 20.97 2.58
CA GLU A 192 0.90 21.93 1.46
C GLU A 192 2.25 22.03 0.75
N GLU A 193 3.37 22.03 1.49
CA GLU A 193 4.72 22.13 0.92
C GLU A 193 5.03 20.91 0.03
N TRP A 194 4.68 19.70 0.51
CA TRP A 194 4.82 18.48 -0.25
C TRP A 194 3.94 18.47 -1.50
N VAL A 195 2.69 18.93 -1.39
CA VAL A 195 1.75 19.04 -2.51
C VAL A 195 2.28 19.99 -3.58
N GLU A 196 2.80 21.19 -3.18
CA GLU A 196 3.35 22.14 -4.13
C GLU A 196 4.64 21.64 -4.80
N LYS A 197 5.49 20.90 -4.07
CA LYS A 197 6.66 20.22 -4.63
C LYS A 197 6.26 19.20 -5.71
N CYS A 198 5.25 18.38 -5.44
CA CYS A 198 4.74 17.42 -6.42
C CYS A 198 4.16 18.10 -7.68
N LYS A 199 3.45 19.20 -7.50
CA LYS A 199 2.95 20.01 -8.64
C LYS A 199 4.10 20.59 -9.47
N ALA A 200 5.14 21.12 -8.81
CA ALA A 200 6.31 21.66 -9.50
C ALA A 200 7.04 20.57 -10.31
N GLU A 201 7.28 19.40 -9.72
CA GLU A 201 7.86 18.23 -10.39
C GLU A 201 7.04 17.81 -11.62
N PHE A 202 5.72 17.78 -11.49
CA PHE A 202 4.83 17.42 -12.57
C PHE A 202 4.89 18.42 -13.73
N TYR A 203 4.76 19.72 -13.45
CA TYR A 203 4.76 20.75 -14.52
C TYR A 203 6.15 21.02 -15.10
N GLU A 204 7.23 20.56 -14.46
CA GLU A 204 8.56 20.51 -15.07
C GLU A 204 8.63 19.41 -16.12
N GLN A 205 8.09 18.23 -15.85
CA GLN A 205 8.06 17.12 -16.81
C GLN A 205 7.01 17.35 -17.93
N PHE A 206 5.87 17.97 -17.61
CA PHE A 206 4.75 18.20 -18.51
C PHE A 206 4.34 19.69 -18.57
N PRO A 207 5.16 20.57 -19.16
CA PRO A 207 4.87 22.01 -19.19
C PRO A 207 3.60 22.37 -19.99
N ASP A 208 3.23 21.53 -20.95
CA ASP A 208 2.01 21.66 -21.75
C ASP A 208 0.71 21.32 -20.98
N ALA A 209 0.84 20.69 -19.80
CA ALA A 209 -0.29 20.36 -18.95
C ALA A 209 -0.86 21.53 -18.14
N LYS A 210 -0.15 22.68 -18.07
CA LYS A 210 -0.53 23.82 -17.21
C LYS A 210 -1.95 24.36 -17.42
N ASN A 211 -2.48 24.21 -18.62
CA ASN A 211 -3.82 24.68 -18.99
C ASN A 211 -4.77 23.54 -19.33
N LYS A 212 -4.43 22.32 -18.97
CA LYS A 212 -5.24 21.13 -19.22
C LYS A 212 -5.71 20.50 -17.92
N LYS A 213 -6.83 19.82 -17.98
CA LYS A 213 -7.30 18.92 -16.93
C LYS A 213 -6.50 17.63 -17.00
N VAL A 214 -6.04 17.13 -15.86
CA VAL A 214 -5.23 15.92 -15.80
C VAL A 214 -6.09 14.72 -15.40
N LEU A 215 -6.21 13.76 -16.30
CA LEU A 215 -6.84 12.48 -16.04
C LEU A 215 -5.75 11.43 -15.85
N LEU A 216 -5.75 10.77 -14.70
CA LEU A 216 -4.87 9.63 -14.42
C LEU A 216 -5.63 8.32 -14.58
N TRP A 217 -5.13 7.44 -15.43
CA TRP A 217 -5.51 6.04 -15.47
C TRP A 217 -4.47 5.18 -14.75
N ALA A 218 -4.87 4.53 -13.66
CA ALA A 218 -4.00 3.72 -12.81
C ALA A 218 -4.58 2.30 -12.63
N PRO A 219 -4.42 1.40 -13.62
CA PRO A 219 -4.95 0.05 -13.55
C PRO A 219 -4.19 -0.81 -12.54
N THR A 220 -4.90 -1.77 -11.93
CA THR A 220 -4.28 -2.86 -11.19
C THR A 220 -3.66 -3.86 -12.17
N PHE A 221 -2.52 -4.35 -11.83
CA PHE A 221 -1.85 -5.46 -12.48
C PHE A 221 -2.77 -6.68 -12.65
N ARG A 222 -2.72 -7.33 -13.82
CA ARG A 222 -3.39 -8.60 -14.14
C ARG A 222 -2.37 -9.69 -14.41
N GLY A 223 -2.77 -10.94 -14.22
CA GLY A 223 -1.91 -12.07 -14.47
C GLY A 223 -0.90 -12.34 -13.34
N LYS A 224 0.18 -13.04 -13.68
CA LYS A 224 1.28 -13.32 -12.76
C LYS A 224 2.34 -12.23 -12.94
N ALA A 225 3.07 -11.89 -11.88
CA ALA A 225 4.17 -10.93 -11.93
C ALA A 225 5.24 -11.23 -13.00
N ALA A 226 5.29 -12.48 -13.49
CA ALA A 226 6.18 -12.92 -14.57
C ALA A 226 5.57 -12.83 -15.99
N SER A 227 4.30 -12.46 -16.14
CA SER A 227 3.62 -12.29 -17.43
C SER A 227 2.40 -11.38 -17.20
N PRO A 228 2.63 -10.07 -17.15
CA PRO A 228 1.56 -9.09 -16.98
C PRO A 228 0.67 -9.06 -18.21
N ASP A 229 -0.64 -9.00 -17.97
CA ASP A 229 -1.63 -8.77 -19.01
C ASP A 229 -2.16 -7.34 -18.81
N THR A 230 -2.08 -6.51 -19.83
CA THR A 230 -2.51 -5.12 -19.77
C THR A 230 -3.94 -5.00 -20.22
N LEU A 231 -4.77 -4.31 -19.43
CA LEU A 231 -6.09 -3.89 -19.86
C LEU A 231 -5.96 -2.89 -21.00
N ASP A 232 -6.58 -3.22 -22.10
CA ASP A 232 -7.03 -2.44 -23.26
C ASP A 232 -6.48 -1.00 -23.40
N ASN A 233 -5.22 -0.89 -23.84
CA ASN A 233 -4.58 0.39 -24.16
C ASN A 233 -5.30 1.14 -25.30
N GLU A 234 -6.01 0.43 -26.19
CA GLU A 234 -6.73 1.04 -27.33
C GLU A 234 -7.93 1.87 -26.85
N SER A 235 -8.69 1.38 -25.88
CA SER A 235 -9.81 2.14 -25.29
C SER A 235 -9.35 3.43 -24.64
N LEU A 236 -8.14 3.45 -24.05
CA LEU A 236 -7.58 4.64 -23.41
C LEU A 236 -7.05 5.65 -24.44
N ALA A 237 -6.45 5.17 -25.52
CA ALA A 237 -6.06 6.03 -26.62
C ALA A 237 -7.29 6.71 -27.25
N GLN A 238 -8.36 5.96 -27.46
CA GLN A 238 -9.64 6.51 -27.91
C GLN A 238 -10.24 7.49 -26.90
N LEU A 239 -10.02 7.29 -25.60
CA LEU A 239 -10.48 8.22 -24.57
C LEU A 239 -9.80 9.59 -24.70
N GLN A 240 -8.47 9.65 -24.94
CA GLN A 240 -7.78 10.93 -25.19
C GLN A 240 -8.35 11.63 -26.41
N ASP A 241 -8.54 10.91 -27.53
CA ASP A 241 -9.09 11.48 -28.75
C ASP A 241 -10.52 12.07 -28.55
N LYS A 242 -11.35 11.36 -27.79
CA LYS A 242 -12.72 11.81 -27.50
C LYS A 242 -12.75 12.97 -26.50
N LEU A 243 -11.88 13.02 -25.52
CA LEU A 243 -11.80 14.11 -24.53
C LEU A 243 -11.23 15.40 -25.14
N GLY A 244 -10.36 15.27 -26.16
CA GLY A 244 -9.74 16.39 -26.87
C GLY A 244 -8.64 17.09 -26.09
N ASP A 245 -8.20 18.25 -26.57
CA ASP A 245 -7.02 18.98 -26.09
C ASP A 245 -7.16 19.61 -24.70
N ASP A 246 -8.38 19.74 -24.19
CA ASP A 246 -8.63 20.25 -22.83
C ASP A 246 -8.19 19.29 -21.73
N TRP A 247 -7.94 18.03 -22.09
CA TRP A 247 -7.51 16.99 -21.19
C TRP A 247 -6.12 16.46 -21.56
N LEU A 248 -5.36 16.10 -20.53
CA LEU A 248 -4.16 15.29 -20.62
C LEU A 248 -4.43 13.94 -19.97
N VAL A 249 -4.45 12.87 -20.77
CA VAL A 249 -4.59 11.50 -20.24
C VAL A 249 -3.21 10.93 -19.95
N LEU A 250 -2.99 10.62 -18.67
CA LEU A 250 -1.80 9.94 -18.17
C LEU A 250 -2.13 8.48 -17.86
N ILE A 251 -1.25 7.57 -18.26
CA ILE A 251 -1.33 6.18 -17.86
C ILE A 251 -0.14 5.86 -16.96
N LYS A 252 -0.42 5.33 -15.79
CA LYS A 252 0.60 4.84 -14.88
C LYS A 252 0.48 3.33 -14.76
N HIS A 253 1.32 2.62 -15.51
CA HIS A 253 1.44 1.18 -15.40
C HIS A 253 2.01 0.77 -14.03
N HIS A 254 1.64 -0.43 -13.59
CA HIS A 254 2.24 -0.98 -12.37
C HIS A 254 3.75 -1.19 -12.58
N PRO A 255 4.61 -1.01 -11.55
CA PRO A 255 6.08 -1.19 -11.67
C PRO A 255 6.53 -2.55 -12.20
N HIS A 256 5.67 -3.57 -12.15
CA HIS A 256 5.94 -4.91 -12.73
C HIS A 256 5.51 -5.04 -14.19
N ASP A 257 5.01 -3.97 -14.78
CA ASP A 257 4.54 -3.96 -16.17
C ASP A 257 5.63 -3.34 -17.05
N ASP A 258 6.37 -4.18 -17.78
CA ASP A 258 7.38 -3.75 -18.78
C ASP A 258 6.74 -3.24 -20.08
N ALA A 259 5.51 -2.74 -20.04
CA ALA A 259 4.80 -2.26 -21.21
C ALA A 259 5.58 -1.13 -21.91
N THR A 260 6.33 -1.51 -22.94
CA THR A 260 7.08 -0.60 -23.82
C THR A 260 6.19 0.06 -24.88
N ALA A 261 4.88 -0.16 -24.83
CA ALA A 261 3.94 0.43 -25.77
C ALA A 261 3.79 1.93 -25.47
N THR A 262 4.59 2.75 -26.15
CA THR A 262 4.39 4.19 -26.21
C THR A 262 3.40 4.48 -27.33
N ASP A 263 2.25 4.99 -26.98
CA ASP A 263 1.30 5.59 -27.91
C ASP A 263 1.36 7.11 -27.74
N ASP A 264 1.59 7.87 -28.80
CA ASP A 264 1.75 9.32 -28.72
C ASP A 264 0.44 10.06 -28.38
N ARG A 265 -0.70 9.36 -28.45
CA ARG A 265 -2.03 9.88 -28.11
C ARG A 265 -2.21 10.12 -26.61
N TYR A 266 -1.50 9.39 -25.75
CA TYR A 266 -1.52 9.57 -24.29
C TYR A 266 -0.12 9.49 -23.70
N ARG A 267 0.06 9.95 -22.45
CA ARG A 267 1.35 9.96 -21.77
C ARG A 267 1.53 8.70 -20.92
N SER A 268 2.30 7.73 -21.43
CA SER A 268 2.69 6.52 -20.69
C SER A 268 4.09 6.56 -20.09
N ASN A 269 4.90 7.57 -20.47
CA ASN A 269 6.31 7.69 -20.07
C ASN A 269 6.53 8.49 -18.77
N CYS A 270 5.49 8.64 -17.95
CA CYS A 270 5.59 9.37 -16.70
C CYS A 270 6.46 8.62 -15.68
N LYS A 271 7.60 9.22 -15.30
CA LYS A 271 8.54 8.68 -14.31
C LYS A 271 8.20 9.07 -12.88
N ILE A 272 7.33 10.05 -12.69
CA ILE A 272 6.89 10.53 -11.37
C ILE A 272 6.15 9.39 -10.64
N PRO A 273 6.46 9.10 -9.36
CA PRO A 273 5.74 8.11 -8.58
C PRO A 273 4.23 8.37 -8.56
N SER A 274 3.42 7.32 -8.48
CA SER A 274 1.95 7.46 -8.49
C SER A 274 1.46 8.39 -7.37
N GLU A 275 2.06 8.30 -6.20
CA GLU A 275 1.74 9.11 -5.05
C GLU A 275 1.97 10.61 -5.30
N HIS A 276 3.03 10.97 -6.03
CA HIS A 276 3.35 12.35 -6.39
C HIS A 276 2.44 12.90 -7.50
N LEU A 277 1.76 12.04 -8.26
CA LEU A 277 0.80 12.47 -9.28
C LEU A 277 -0.54 12.89 -8.69
N LEU A 278 -0.96 12.28 -7.57
CA LEU A 278 -2.30 12.48 -7.02
C LEU A 278 -2.67 13.96 -6.77
N PRO A 279 -1.77 14.86 -6.31
CA PRO A 279 -2.09 16.28 -6.12
C PRO A 279 -2.52 17.00 -7.40
N VAL A 280 -1.95 16.62 -8.55
CA VAL A 280 -2.20 17.29 -9.84
C VAL A 280 -3.37 16.70 -10.62
N VAL A 281 -3.76 15.48 -10.29
CA VAL A 281 -4.85 14.77 -10.99
C VAL A 281 -6.19 15.44 -10.71
N ASP A 282 -6.94 15.73 -11.76
CA ASP A 282 -8.28 16.31 -11.69
C ASP A 282 -9.38 15.24 -11.69
N LEU A 283 -9.12 14.10 -12.32
CA LEU A 283 -9.98 12.93 -12.29
C LEU A 283 -9.16 11.65 -12.36
N LEU A 284 -9.44 10.72 -11.45
CA LEU A 284 -8.81 9.40 -11.41
C LEU A 284 -9.73 8.35 -12.04
N ILE A 285 -9.20 7.56 -12.98
CA ILE A 285 -9.80 6.29 -13.37
C ILE A 285 -8.92 5.17 -12.81
N THR A 286 -9.50 4.23 -12.13
CA THR A 286 -8.80 3.04 -11.64
C THR A 286 -9.77 1.85 -11.57
N ASP A 287 -9.25 0.70 -11.22
CA ASP A 287 -10.04 -0.51 -10.97
C ASP A 287 -9.91 -0.94 -9.49
N TYR A 288 -9.30 -2.08 -9.22
CA TYR A 288 -9.17 -2.65 -7.86
C TYR A 288 -7.98 -2.09 -7.07
N SER A 289 -7.31 -1.05 -7.58
CA SER A 289 -6.18 -0.41 -6.94
C SER A 289 -6.61 0.44 -5.73
N THR A 290 -5.87 0.32 -4.65
CA THR A 290 -6.09 1.12 -3.44
C THR A 290 -5.60 2.56 -3.57
N VAL A 291 -5.02 2.95 -4.71
CA VAL A 291 -4.64 4.34 -5.00
C VAL A 291 -5.80 5.31 -4.89
N VAL A 292 -7.02 4.84 -5.17
CA VAL A 292 -8.23 5.65 -4.99
C VAL A 292 -8.44 6.10 -3.54
N LEU A 293 -8.04 5.27 -2.55
CA LEU A 293 -8.15 5.62 -1.13
C LEU A 293 -7.21 6.76 -0.75
N ASP A 294 -6.01 6.78 -1.30
CA ASP A 294 -5.06 7.88 -1.16
C ASP A 294 -5.60 9.15 -1.86
N TYR A 295 -6.18 8.97 -3.05
CA TYR A 295 -6.75 10.06 -3.84
C TYR A 295 -7.98 10.72 -3.19
N LEU A 296 -8.75 9.98 -2.40
CA LEU A 296 -9.87 10.53 -1.62
C LEU A 296 -9.46 11.66 -0.66
N SER A 297 -8.18 11.76 -0.28
CA SER A 297 -7.65 12.88 0.53
C SER A 297 -7.86 14.24 -0.16
N TYR A 298 -7.89 14.27 -1.48
CA TYR A 298 -8.07 15.50 -2.27
C TYR A 298 -9.53 15.85 -2.56
N ARG A 299 -10.49 15.01 -2.17
CA ARG A 299 -11.93 15.19 -2.46
C ARG A 299 -12.24 15.48 -3.94
N LYS A 300 -11.48 14.87 -4.84
CA LYS A 300 -11.62 14.99 -6.28
C LYS A 300 -12.36 13.79 -6.88
N PRO A 301 -12.95 13.92 -8.07
CA PRO A 301 -13.78 12.90 -8.67
C PRO A 301 -12.97 11.69 -9.16
N PHE A 302 -13.58 10.50 -9.06
CA PHE A 302 -12.99 9.26 -9.56
C PHE A 302 -14.03 8.37 -10.22
N ILE A 303 -13.55 7.48 -11.09
CA ILE A 303 -14.35 6.45 -11.76
C ILE A 303 -13.68 5.10 -11.51
N LEU A 304 -14.47 4.09 -11.20
CA LEU A 304 -14.03 2.69 -11.16
C LEU A 304 -14.38 2.05 -12.52
N TYR A 305 -13.34 1.71 -13.29
CA TYR A 305 -13.47 0.97 -14.54
C TYR A 305 -13.00 -0.46 -14.35
N ALA A 306 -13.94 -1.40 -14.29
CA ALA A 306 -13.70 -2.78 -13.91
C ALA A 306 -14.34 -3.76 -14.92
N PRO A 307 -13.80 -3.90 -16.14
CA PRO A 307 -14.40 -4.72 -17.20
C PRO A 307 -14.44 -6.21 -16.87
N ASP A 308 -13.53 -6.70 -16.06
CA ASP A 308 -13.37 -8.10 -15.63
C ASP A 308 -13.87 -8.36 -14.18
N LEU A 309 -14.80 -7.54 -13.68
CA LEU A 309 -15.23 -7.54 -12.28
C LEU A 309 -15.67 -8.92 -11.78
N GLU A 310 -16.47 -9.66 -12.55
CA GLU A 310 -16.99 -10.98 -12.17
C GLU A 310 -15.85 -12.02 -12.08
N GLU A 311 -14.91 -11.98 -13.00
CA GLU A 311 -13.74 -12.86 -13.00
C GLU A 311 -12.83 -12.56 -11.80
N TYR A 312 -12.54 -11.29 -11.54
CA TYR A 312 -11.71 -10.87 -10.43
C TYR A 312 -12.36 -11.23 -9.08
N GLU A 313 -13.66 -11.01 -8.93
CA GLU A 313 -14.43 -11.38 -7.73
C GLU A 313 -14.40 -12.89 -7.49
N SER A 314 -14.53 -13.71 -8.54
CA SER A 314 -14.52 -15.17 -8.43
C SER A 314 -13.15 -15.76 -8.13
N THR A 315 -12.06 -15.08 -8.53
CA THR A 315 -10.68 -15.55 -8.37
C THR A 315 -10.03 -14.99 -7.10
N ARG A 316 -9.89 -13.69 -7.00
CA ARG A 316 -9.24 -13.01 -5.85
C ARG A 316 -10.22 -12.73 -4.72
N GLY A 317 -11.43 -12.28 -5.05
CA GLY A 317 -12.47 -11.88 -4.12
C GLY A 317 -12.21 -10.55 -3.39
N PHE A 318 -13.28 -9.98 -2.85
CA PHE A 318 -13.28 -8.71 -2.13
C PHE A 318 -13.67 -8.89 -0.67
N PHE A 319 -13.22 -7.97 0.19
CA PHE A 319 -13.67 -7.85 1.57
C PHE A 319 -15.00 -7.11 1.71
N ILE A 320 -15.31 -6.26 0.73
CA ILE A 320 -16.50 -5.41 0.70
C ILE A 320 -17.23 -5.63 -0.61
N ASP A 321 -18.51 -5.29 -0.65
CA ASP A 321 -19.25 -5.27 -1.92
C ASP A 321 -18.67 -4.16 -2.82
N TYR A 322 -17.87 -4.57 -3.80
CA TYR A 322 -17.16 -3.65 -4.68
C TYR A 322 -18.10 -2.74 -5.47
N ARG A 323 -19.30 -3.23 -5.80
CA ARG A 323 -20.32 -2.49 -6.56
C ARG A 323 -20.95 -1.35 -5.74
N SER A 324 -20.85 -1.44 -4.41
CA SER A 324 -21.38 -0.42 -3.50
C SER A 324 -20.43 0.72 -3.18
N ILE A 325 -19.16 0.67 -3.66
CA ILE A 325 -18.13 1.68 -3.34
C ILE A 325 -18.54 3.03 -3.90
N THR A 326 -18.92 3.11 -5.16
CA THR A 326 -19.28 4.36 -5.84
C THR A 326 -20.37 4.14 -6.90
N LYS A 327 -21.19 5.15 -7.13
CA LYS A 327 -22.13 5.18 -8.25
C LYS A 327 -21.43 5.33 -9.62
N ASN A 328 -20.15 5.70 -9.61
CA ASN A 328 -19.32 5.91 -10.80
C ASN A 328 -18.49 4.66 -11.14
N LEU A 329 -19.13 3.50 -11.19
CA LEU A 329 -18.54 2.25 -11.65
C LEU A 329 -19.07 1.87 -13.01
N THR A 330 -18.19 1.50 -13.93
CA THR A 330 -18.55 0.95 -15.24
C THR A 330 -17.65 -0.21 -15.65
N LYS A 331 -18.18 -1.08 -16.50
CA LYS A 331 -17.44 -2.17 -17.17
C LYS A 331 -17.27 -1.91 -18.67
N ASP A 332 -17.88 -0.84 -19.15
CA ASP A 332 -17.96 -0.52 -20.58
C ASP A 332 -17.06 0.68 -20.91
N ALA A 333 -15.97 0.42 -21.62
CA ALA A 333 -15.02 1.43 -22.07
C ALA A 333 -15.67 2.50 -22.99
N THR A 334 -16.72 2.14 -23.70
CA THR A 334 -17.39 3.09 -24.63
C THR A 334 -18.11 4.21 -23.92
N GLN A 335 -18.39 4.06 -22.61
CA GLN A 335 -19.08 5.06 -21.78
C GLN A 335 -18.10 5.99 -21.03
N LEU A 336 -16.78 5.73 -21.08
CA LEU A 336 -15.82 6.43 -20.25
C LEU A 336 -15.74 7.93 -20.52
N ASP A 337 -15.75 8.36 -21.79
CA ASP A 337 -15.64 9.78 -22.13
C ASP A 337 -16.86 10.60 -21.66
N GLU A 338 -18.05 10.06 -21.81
CA GLU A 338 -19.29 10.68 -21.32
C GLU A 338 -19.30 10.69 -19.78
N MET A 339 -18.89 9.59 -19.15
CA MET A 339 -18.81 9.49 -17.69
C MET A 339 -17.78 10.46 -17.11
N VAL A 340 -16.58 10.60 -17.71
CA VAL A 340 -15.56 11.57 -17.31
C VAL A 340 -16.12 12.99 -17.31
N ARG A 341 -16.77 13.40 -18.41
CA ARG A 341 -17.35 14.75 -18.52
C ARG A 341 -18.44 14.98 -17.49
N ARG A 342 -19.36 14.03 -17.32
CA ARG A 342 -20.46 14.10 -16.36
C ARG A 342 -19.95 14.18 -14.92
N VAL A 343 -19.07 13.24 -14.51
CA VAL A 343 -18.59 13.17 -13.14
C VAL A 343 -17.74 14.39 -12.77
N TYR A 344 -16.93 14.88 -13.72
CA TYR A 344 -16.14 16.08 -13.50
C TYR A 344 -17.03 17.34 -13.41
N GLN A 345 -18.06 17.46 -14.26
CA GLN A 345 -19.01 18.57 -14.20
C GLN A 345 -19.79 18.59 -12.88
N GLN A 346 -20.32 17.45 -12.44
CA GLN A 346 -21.03 17.31 -11.16
C GLN A 346 -20.16 17.77 -9.99
N TRP A 347 -18.88 17.36 -9.99
CA TRP A 347 -17.93 17.80 -8.98
C TRP A 347 -17.68 19.31 -9.01
N GLN A 348 -17.55 19.92 -10.21
CA GLN A 348 -17.40 21.38 -10.35
C GLN A 348 -18.66 22.14 -9.85
N GLU A 349 -19.82 21.56 -9.97
CA GLU A 349 -21.09 22.08 -9.45
C GLU A 349 -21.28 21.89 -7.93
N GLY A 350 -20.30 21.24 -7.30
CA GLY A 350 -20.29 21.00 -5.83
C GLY A 350 -20.93 19.68 -5.39
N ASP A 351 -21.32 18.80 -6.32
CA ASP A 351 -21.79 17.43 -5.95
C ASP A 351 -20.61 16.57 -5.51
N THR A 352 -20.36 16.52 -4.22
CA THR A 352 -19.32 15.69 -3.57
C THR A 352 -19.90 14.57 -2.72
N GLU A 353 -21.21 14.35 -2.71
CA GLU A 353 -21.89 13.41 -1.80
C GLU A 353 -21.28 12.00 -1.86
N ASP A 354 -21.08 11.46 -3.06
CA ASP A 354 -20.51 10.12 -3.24
C ASP A 354 -19.04 10.04 -2.79
N ILE A 355 -18.26 11.08 -3.04
CA ILE A 355 -16.87 11.19 -2.59
C ILE A 355 -16.80 11.24 -1.08
N ASP A 356 -17.62 12.06 -0.44
CA ASP A 356 -17.66 12.24 1.02
C ASP A 356 -18.12 10.95 1.71
N ARG A 357 -19.10 10.25 1.14
CA ARG A 357 -19.53 8.94 1.60
C ARG A 357 -18.38 7.91 1.51
N CYS A 358 -17.64 7.89 0.41
CA CYS A 358 -16.48 7.01 0.26
C CYS A 358 -15.38 7.33 1.28
N ARG A 359 -15.11 8.62 1.52
CA ARG A 359 -14.12 9.05 2.52
C ARG A 359 -14.51 8.62 3.92
N GLU A 360 -15.76 8.86 4.32
CA GLU A 360 -16.26 8.47 5.63
C GLU A 360 -16.18 6.96 5.83
N LEU A 361 -16.57 6.18 4.81
CA LEU A 361 -16.54 4.72 4.89
C LEU A 361 -15.12 4.15 4.91
N LEU A 362 -14.22 4.65 4.05
CA LEU A 362 -12.98 3.97 3.70
C LEU A 362 -11.73 4.63 4.30
N THR A 363 -11.77 5.94 4.58
CA THR A 363 -10.57 6.71 4.99
C THR A 363 -10.85 7.72 6.11
N SER A 364 -11.89 7.51 6.91
CA SER A 364 -12.33 8.46 7.93
C SER A 364 -11.28 8.79 8.99
N ALA A 365 -10.30 7.92 9.21
CA ALA A 365 -9.19 8.16 10.13
C ALA A 365 -7.94 8.78 9.47
N CYS A 366 -7.98 9.07 8.15
CA CYS A 366 -6.88 9.72 7.42
C CYS A 366 -7.19 11.23 7.27
N ASP A 367 -6.66 12.04 8.18
CA ASP A 367 -6.91 13.47 8.30
C ASP A 367 -5.65 14.33 8.39
N GLY A 368 -4.47 13.74 8.11
CA GLY A 368 -3.17 14.40 8.19
C GLY A 368 -2.47 14.27 9.54
N HIS A 369 -3.05 13.55 10.51
CA HIS A 369 -2.51 13.39 11.87
C HIS A 369 -2.37 11.93 12.30
N ALA A 370 -2.36 10.99 11.35
CA ALA A 370 -2.27 9.55 11.65
C ALA A 370 -0.94 9.20 12.33
N THR A 371 0.16 9.79 11.89
CA THR A 371 1.50 9.55 12.43
C THR A 371 1.58 9.90 13.91
N GLU A 372 1.10 11.07 14.30
CA GLU A 372 1.06 11.52 15.68
C GLU A 372 0.17 10.62 16.54
N ARG A 373 -1.05 10.30 16.07
CA ARG A 373 -1.99 9.42 16.78
C ARG A 373 -1.42 8.02 17.01
N ILE A 374 -0.70 7.46 16.03
CA ILE A 374 -0.06 6.15 16.17
C ILE A 374 1.01 6.18 17.27
N LEU A 375 1.87 7.20 17.29
CA LEU A 375 2.89 7.35 18.35
C LEU A 375 2.28 7.59 19.72
N GLU A 376 1.30 8.47 19.84
CA GLU A 376 0.58 8.68 21.09
C GLU A 376 -0.09 7.40 21.62
N TYR A 377 -0.71 6.61 20.72
CA TYR A 377 -1.32 5.34 21.10
C TYR A 377 -0.27 4.36 21.66
N LEU A 378 0.91 4.28 21.05
CA LEU A 378 2.00 3.43 21.49
C LEU A 378 2.58 3.88 22.85
N GLU A 379 2.70 5.19 23.08
CA GLU A 379 3.24 5.78 24.32
C GLU A 379 2.28 5.64 25.50
N LYS A 380 0.97 5.75 25.26
CA LYS A 380 -0.09 5.52 26.26
C LYS A 380 -0.27 4.04 26.62
N GLY A 381 0.63 3.18 26.11
CA GLY A 381 0.67 1.74 26.46
C GLY A 381 -0.18 0.86 25.56
N GLY A 382 -0.89 1.44 24.56
CA GLY A 382 -1.85 0.66 23.78
C GLY A 382 -2.78 -0.06 24.77
N ASN A 383 -3.95 -0.49 24.54
CA ASN A 383 -4.79 -1.13 25.56
C ASN A 383 -4.01 -2.04 26.53
N GLU A 384 -3.50 -1.51 27.62
CA GLU A 384 -3.13 -2.31 28.81
C GLU A 384 -4.44 -2.89 29.37
N LYS A 385 -4.74 -4.11 28.90
CA LYS A 385 -5.69 -5.00 29.55
C LYS A 385 -5.03 -6.31 29.93
#